data_08021b21d7d82229b50855963b1dec3c
#
_entry.id   08021b21d7d82229b50855963b1dec3c
#
_cell.length_a   1.000
_cell.length_b   1.000
_cell.length_c   1.000
_cell.angle_alpha   90.00
_cell.angle_beta   90.00
_cell.angle_gamma   90.00
#
_symmetry.space_group_name_H-M   'P 1'
#
loop_
_entity.id
_entity.type
_entity.pdbx_description
1 polymer ?
#
loop_
_entity_poly.entity_id
_entity_poly.type
_entity_poly.pdbx_seq_one_letter_code
_entity_poly.pdbx_strand_id
1 'polypeptide(L)'
;MAAVTTATILAIIFVVLALGSIPALTATSFLDFIGTNAGPIFGTVATALIAIVVAGPIGILAAIYLVEFAPKRLAVVLTFIVELIAAIPSVVFGLWAVNDLSIRLRDSVEWWIASTFGKFIPFLSEDSNNPAADSVFRAGFLVGIMIIPLVVALSREIIRAVPISLREGYIGIGATRWETIRHVVLPTARIGITGALMLALGRALGETIAVTMVIGGSNDVPGSLFQPGSTIATRIATTLPEANPDVKSVLIALGVILFFVSLGLSLAMRLAARQTAKITASVK
;
A
#
# COMPACT_ATOMS: atom_id res chain seq x y z
N MET A 1 5.04 10.78 28.66
CA MET A 1 6.30 11.29 28.13
C MET A 1 6.61 10.77 26.72
N ALA A 2 6.74 9.46 26.46
CA ALA A 2 7.08 8.92 25.13
C ALA A 2 6.19 9.43 23.97
N ALA A 3 4.87 9.51 24.14
CA ALA A 3 3.97 10.02 23.11
C ALA A 3 4.21 11.51 22.77
N VAL A 4 4.54 12.32 23.78
CA VAL A 4 4.84 13.75 23.59
C VAL A 4 6.15 13.91 22.86
N THR A 5 7.20 13.16 23.25
CA THR A 5 8.50 13.22 22.57
C THR A 5 8.39 12.78 21.09
N THR A 6 7.64 11.70 20.80
CA THR A 6 7.40 11.26 19.41
C THR A 6 6.67 12.33 18.60
N ALA A 7 5.59 12.91 19.15
CA ALA A 7 4.85 13.98 18.49
C ALA A 7 5.72 15.21 18.23
N THR A 8 6.56 15.60 19.20
CA THR A 8 7.48 16.72 19.05
C THR A 8 8.52 16.49 17.96
N ILE A 9 9.12 15.28 17.91
CA ILE A 9 10.08 14.92 16.86
C ILE A 9 9.42 14.98 15.47
N LEU A 10 8.22 14.41 15.32
CA LEU A 10 7.49 14.47 14.05
C LEU A 10 7.15 15.91 13.65
N ALA A 11 6.74 16.75 14.60
CA ALA A 11 6.47 18.16 14.34
C ALA A 11 7.74 18.91 13.90
N ILE A 12 8.87 18.67 14.54
CA ILE A 12 10.16 19.27 14.15
C ILE A 12 10.56 18.85 12.73
N ILE A 13 10.49 17.55 12.43
CA ILE A 13 10.79 17.03 11.09
C ILE A 13 9.88 17.70 10.05
N PHE A 14 8.57 17.77 10.32
CA PHE A 14 7.64 18.43 9.40
C PHE A 14 7.98 19.92 9.20
N VAL A 15 8.29 20.66 10.26
CA VAL A 15 8.66 22.07 10.18
C VAL A 15 9.95 22.26 9.37
N VAL A 16 10.96 21.43 9.60
CA VAL A 16 12.23 21.50 8.84
C VAL A 16 11.99 21.22 7.35
N LEU A 17 11.18 20.22 7.02
CA LEU A 17 10.82 19.93 5.63
C LEU A 17 9.99 21.05 5.02
N ALA A 18 9.03 21.60 5.74
CA ALA A 18 8.20 22.71 5.26
C ALA A 18 9.06 23.96 4.97
N LEU A 19 9.96 24.32 5.87
CA LEU A 19 10.90 25.45 5.66
C LEU A 19 11.84 25.19 4.48
N GLY A 20 12.37 23.98 4.33
CA GLY A 20 13.25 23.60 3.21
C GLY A 20 12.53 23.54 1.85
N SER A 21 11.19 23.43 1.84
CA SER A 21 10.39 23.43 0.60
C SER A 21 10.05 24.83 0.09
N ILE A 22 10.17 25.88 0.91
CA ILE A 22 9.80 27.27 0.55
C ILE A 22 10.45 27.73 -0.76
N PRO A 23 11.78 27.56 -0.99
CA PRO A 23 12.40 28.02 -2.22
C PRO A 23 11.79 27.42 -3.48
N ALA A 24 11.48 26.13 -3.48
CA ALA A 24 10.86 25.46 -4.62
C ALA A 24 9.40 25.93 -4.87
N LEU A 25 8.64 26.11 -3.80
CA LEU A 25 7.23 26.54 -3.88
C LEU A 25 7.06 28.02 -4.19
N THR A 26 8.08 28.83 -3.95
CA THR A 26 8.05 30.27 -4.31
C THR A 26 8.63 30.56 -5.70
N ALA A 27 9.45 29.64 -6.23
CA ALA A 27 10.06 29.78 -7.56
C ALA A 27 9.06 29.54 -8.71
N THR A 28 8.02 28.73 -8.47
CA THR A 28 7.01 28.37 -9.48
C THR A 28 5.61 28.42 -8.87
N SER A 29 4.58 28.56 -9.72
CA SER A 29 3.20 28.40 -9.25
C SER A 29 2.99 26.99 -8.67
N PHE A 30 2.19 26.86 -7.61
CA PHE A 30 1.88 25.56 -7.03
C PHE A 30 1.30 24.57 -8.04
N LEU A 31 0.45 25.05 -8.97
CA LEU A 31 -0.12 24.22 -10.03
C LEU A 31 0.94 23.73 -11.02
N ASP A 32 1.90 24.59 -11.40
CA ASP A 32 3.01 24.22 -12.28
C ASP A 32 3.94 23.24 -11.59
N PHE A 33 4.18 23.41 -10.28
CA PHE A 33 4.95 22.45 -9.48
C PHE A 33 4.30 21.06 -9.48
N ILE A 34 3.00 20.98 -9.23
CA ILE A 34 2.24 19.72 -9.28
C ILE A 34 2.26 19.12 -10.68
N GLY A 35 2.05 19.95 -11.73
CA GLY A 35 2.06 19.51 -13.13
C GLY A 35 3.40 18.89 -13.53
N THR A 36 4.51 19.52 -13.21
CA THR A 36 5.87 19.07 -13.51
C THR A 36 6.23 17.78 -12.74
N ASN A 37 5.64 17.55 -11.57
CA ASN A 37 5.89 16.39 -10.71
C ASN A 37 4.71 15.40 -10.68
N ALA A 38 3.79 15.50 -11.63
CA ALA A 38 2.58 14.68 -11.68
C ALA A 38 2.90 13.17 -11.80
N GLY A 39 3.93 12.78 -12.54
CA GLY A 39 4.34 11.38 -12.70
C GLY A 39 4.69 10.70 -11.38
N PRO A 40 5.64 11.21 -10.59
CA PRO A 40 5.96 10.66 -9.26
C PRO A 40 4.79 10.67 -8.28
N ILE A 41 3.94 11.70 -8.30
CA ILE A 41 2.76 11.77 -7.45
C ILE A 41 1.75 10.68 -7.85
N PHE A 42 1.47 10.56 -9.15
CA PHE A 42 0.61 9.53 -9.71
C PHE A 42 1.14 8.12 -9.39
N GLY A 43 2.43 7.86 -9.68
CA GLY A 43 3.04 6.56 -9.41
C GLY A 43 2.98 6.17 -7.93
N THR A 44 3.16 7.13 -7.01
CA THR A 44 3.02 6.89 -5.57
C THR A 44 1.62 6.42 -5.19
N VAL A 45 0.59 7.09 -5.69
CA VAL A 45 -0.81 6.74 -5.41
C VAL A 45 -1.17 5.42 -6.08
N ALA A 46 -0.80 5.24 -7.34
CA ALA A 46 -1.13 4.04 -8.11
C ALA A 46 -0.48 2.78 -7.50
N THR A 47 0.83 2.82 -7.20
CA THR A 47 1.53 1.68 -6.58
C THR A 47 0.94 1.32 -5.23
N ALA A 48 0.63 2.32 -4.39
CA ALA A 48 0.05 2.10 -3.07
C ALA A 48 -1.37 1.51 -3.15
N LEU A 49 -2.21 1.97 -4.09
CA LEU A 49 -3.54 1.42 -4.31
C LEU A 49 -3.49 -0.02 -4.82
N ILE A 50 -2.62 -0.32 -5.80
CA ILE A 50 -2.42 -1.69 -6.28
C ILE A 50 -1.97 -2.58 -5.12
N ALA A 51 -1.00 -2.12 -4.33
CA ALA A 51 -0.49 -2.87 -3.18
C ALA A 51 -1.60 -3.23 -2.18
N ILE A 52 -2.48 -2.30 -1.83
CA ILE A 52 -3.60 -2.55 -0.90
C ILE A 52 -4.66 -3.46 -1.53
N VAL A 53 -4.96 -3.30 -2.82
CA VAL A 53 -5.92 -4.18 -3.53
C VAL A 53 -5.43 -5.62 -3.56
N VAL A 54 -4.13 -5.84 -3.67
CA VAL A 54 -3.52 -7.18 -3.62
C VAL A 54 -3.43 -7.70 -2.19
N ALA A 55 -2.83 -6.93 -1.29
CA ALA A 55 -2.52 -7.39 0.06
C ALA A 55 -3.73 -7.43 0.99
N GLY A 56 -4.69 -6.52 0.83
CA GLY A 56 -5.84 -6.42 1.71
C GLY A 56 -6.67 -7.71 1.75
N PRO A 57 -7.25 -8.14 0.63
CA PRO A 57 -8.04 -9.36 0.59
C PRO A 57 -7.25 -10.60 1.02
N ILE A 58 -6.05 -10.79 0.47
CA ILE A 58 -5.21 -11.96 0.76
C ILE A 58 -4.83 -11.98 2.25
N GLY A 59 -4.37 -10.87 2.79
CA GLY A 59 -3.93 -10.78 4.18
C GLY A 59 -5.07 -10.95 5.18
N ILE A 60 -6.25 -10.36 4.91
CA ILE A 60 -7.43 -10.51 5.77
C ILE A 60 -7.95 -11.96 5.74
N LEU A 61 -8.07 -12.57 4.55
CA LEU A 61 -8.51 -13.95 4.42
C LEU A 61 -7.54 -14.93 5.10
N ALA A 62 -6.24 -14.71 4.95
CA ALA A 62 -5.23 -15.50 5.65
C ALA A 62 -5.34 -15.33 7.18
N ALA A 63 -5.54 -14.12 7.68
CA ALA A 63 -5.75 -13.85 9.10
C ALA A 63 -7.01 -14.54 9.65
N ILE A 64 -8.13 -14.49 8.90
CA ILE A 64 -9.36 -15.22 9.26
C ILE A 64 -9.09 -16.73 9.32
N TYR A 65 -8.43 -17.28 8.30
CA TYR A 65 -8.09 -18.70 8.29
C TYR A 65 -7.26 -19.10 9.51
N LEU A 66 -6.22 -18.33 9.83
CA LEU A 66 -5.33 -18.61 10.95
C LEU A 66 -6.02 -18.57 12.32
N VAL A 67 -7.01 -17.70 12.50
CA VAL A 67 -7.71 -17.54 13.79
C VAL A 67 -8.88 -18.49 13.93
N GLU A 68 -9.68 -18.66 12.86
CA GLU A 68 -10.99 -19.29 12.94
C GLU A 68 -10.97 -20.77 12.47
N PHE A 69 -10.11 -21.12 11.53
CA PHE A 69 -10.15 -22.45 10.90
C PHE A 69 -8.92 -23.32 11.15
N ALA A 70 -7.75 -22.71 11.24
CA ALA A 70 -6.51 -23.48 11.31
C ALA A 70 -6.39 -24.24 12.64
N PRO A 71 -6.01 -25.53 12.61
CA PRO A 71 -5.67 -26.25 13.83
C PRO A 71 -4.46 -25.59 14.51
N LYS A 72 -4.42 -25.60 15.86
CA LYS A 72 -3.42 -24.87 16.66
C LYS A 72 -1.98 -25.07 16.19
N ARG A 73 -1.60 -26.30 15.85
CA ARG A 73 -0.25 -26.61 15.37
C ARG A 73 0.07 -25.94 14.04
N LEU A 74 -0.86 -26.01 13.09
CA LEU A 74 -0.69 -25.39 11.78
C LEU A 74 -0.69 -23.85 11.88
N ALA A 75 -1.56 -23.28 12.71
CA ALA A 75 -1.59 -21.84 12.94
C ALA A 75 -0.25 -21.29 13.46
N VAL A 76 0.42 -22.00 14.37
CA VAL A 76 1.75 -21.62 14.87
C VAL A 76 2.79 -21.64 13.76
N VAL A 77 2.85 -22.73 12.97
CA VAL A 77 3.83 -22.85 11.87
C VAL A 77 3.60 -21.78 10.79
N LEU A 78 2.35 -21.59 10.35
CA LEU A 78 2.03 -20.58 9.33
C LEU A 78 2.30 -19.16 9.82
N THR A 79 2.02 -18.89 11.11
CA THR A 79 2.36 -17.58 11.70
C THR A 79 3.87 -17.35 11.67
N PHE A 80 4.65 -18.32 12.06
CA PHE A 80 6.11 -18.22 12.02
C PHE A 80 6.62 -17.99 10.59
N ILE A 81 6.06 -18.67 9.59
CA ILE A 81 6.41 -18.43 8.17
C ILE A 81 6.07 -17.00 7.76
N VAL A 82 4.90 -16.50 8.13
CA VAL A 82 4.49 -15.10 7.82
C VAL A 82 5.46 -14.09 8.47
N GLU A 83 5.86 -14.32 9.71
CA GLU A 83 6.82 -13.48 10.41
C GLU A 83 8.23 -13.53 9.78
N LEU A 84 8.67 -14.71 9.31
CA LEU A 84 9.92 -14.86 8.56
C LEU A 84 9.89 -14.06 7.24
N ILE A 85 8.78 -14.15 6.48
CA ILE A 85 8.63 -13.39 5.23
C ILE A 85 8.67 -11.88 5.50
N ALA A 86 8.05 -11.42 6.60
CA ALA A 86 8.09 -10.02 7.00
C ALA A 86 9.50 -9.50 7.34
N ALA A 87 10.41 -10.39 7.74
CA ALA A 87 11.77 -10.05 8.10
C ALA A 87 12.73 -9.98 6.89
N ILE A 88 12.29 -10.43 5.70
CA ILE A 88 13.12 -10.38 4.48
C ILE A 88 13.37 -8.92 4.08
N PRO A 89 14.63 -8.50 3.85
CA PRO A 89 14.96 -7.15 3.38
C PRO A 89 14.30 -6.84 2.03
N SER A 90 13.79 -5.60 1.87
CA SER A 90 13.09 -5.18 0.65
C SER A 90 13.94 -5.32 -0.62
N VAL A 91 15.27 -5.12 -0.51
CA VAL A 91 16.19 -5.29 -1.65
C VAL A 91 16.18 -6.71 -2.21
N VAL A 92 15.98 -7.73 -1.36
CA VAL A 92 15.91 -9.13 -1.79
C VAL A 92 14.63 -9.37 -2.61
N PHE A 93 13.51 -8.80 -2.17
CA PHE A 93 12.26 -8.82 -2.92
C PHE A 93 12.41 -8.11 -4.28
N GLY A 94 13.08 -6.94 -4.30
CA GLY A 94 13.35 -6.21 -5.53
C GLY A 94 14.19 -7.04 -6.52
N LEU A 95 15.27 -7.67 -6.04
CA LEU A 95 16.14 -8.51 -6.89
C LEU A 95 15.38 -9.72 -7.44
N TRP A 96 14.59 -10.39 -6.61
CA TRP A 96 13.73 -11.48 -7.07
C TRP A 96 12.71 -11.00 -8.10
N ALA A 97 12.13 -9.83 -7.88
CA ALA A 97 11.11 -9.30 -8.78
C ALA A 97 11.67 -8.95 -10.16
N VAL A 98 12.87 -8.37 -10.24
CA VAL A 98 13.53 -8.08 -11.53
C VAL A 98 13.79 -9.37 -12.32
N ASN A 99 14.30 -10.40 -11.64
CA ASN A 99 14.76 -11.61 -12.31
C ASN A 99 13.65 -12.61 -12.65
N ASP A 100 12.57 -12.65 -11.89
CA ASP A 100 11.54 -13.70 -12.01
C ASP A 100 10.11 -13.13 -12.05
N LEU A 101 9.71 -12.33 -11.04
CA LEU A 101 8.34 -11.88 -10.89
C LEU A 101 7.89 -10.98 -12.05
N SER A 102 8.72 -10.02 -12.47
CA SER A 102 8.38 -9.07 -13.54
C SER A 102 8.09 -9.79 -14.86
N ILE A 103 8.88 -10.82 -15.18
CA ILE A 103 8.70 -11.61 -16.41
C ILE A 103 7.37 -12.38 -16.32
N ARG A 104 7.12 -13.06 -15.20
CA ARG A 104 5.89 -13.84 -15.00
C ARG A 104 4.65 -12.96 -15.00
N LEU A 105 4.69 -11.80 -14.35
CA LEU A 105 3.57 -10.87 -14.32
C LEU A 105 3.23 -10.37 -15.72
N ARG A 106 4.24 -10.00 -16.52
CA ARG A 106 4.04 -9.55 -17.88
C ARG A 106 3.35 -10.63 -18.70
N ASP A 107 3.88 -11.84 -18.70
CA ASP A 107 3.45 -12.92 -19.60
C ASP A 107 2.13 -13.58 -19.16
N SER A 108 1.63 -13.28 -17.94
CA SER A 108 0.38 -13.84 -17.42
C SER A 108 -0.63 -12.78 -17.05
N VAL A 109 -0.41 -12.07 -15.94
CA VAL A 109 -1.41 -11.18 -15.34
C VAL A 109 -1.62 -9.91 -16.16
N GLU A 110 -0.51 -9.24 -16.57
CA GLU A 110 -0.59 -8.02 -17.37
C GLU A 110 -1.20 -8.30 -18.73
N TRP A 111 -0.73 -9.37 -19.39
CA TRP A 111 -1.29 -9.82 -20.66
C TRP A 111 -2.79 -10.12 -20.56
N TRP A 112 -3.20 -10.83 -19.52
CA TRP A 112 -4.62 -11.14 -19.30
C TRP A 112 -5.47 -9.88 -19.06
N ILE A 113 -5.00 -8.96 -18.22
CA ILE A 113 -5.68 -7.69 -17.97
C ILE A 113 -5.74 -6.86 -19.26
N ALA A 114 -4.63 -6.70 -19.97
CA ALA A 114 -4.55 -5.92 -21.19
C ALA A 114 -5.44 -6.49 -22.31
N SER A 115 -5.41 -7.79 -22.52
CA SER A 115 -6.23 -8.45 -23.54
C SER A 115 -7.73 -8.40 -23.25
N THR A 116 -8.14 -8.43 -21.95
CA THR A 116 -9.53 -8.46 -21.55
C THR A 116 -10.10 -7.04 -21.39
N PHE A 117 -9.40 -6.18 -20.65
CA PHE A 117 -9.90 -4.85 -20.28
C PHE A 117 -9.26 -3.71 -21.06
N GLY A 118 -8.04 -3.90 -21.61
CA GLY A 118 -7.32 -2.85 -22.34
C GLY A 118 -8.04 -2.34 -23.58
N LYS A 119 -8.93 -3.15 -24.17
CA LYS A 119 -9.77 -2.72 -25.30
C LYS A 119 -10.83 -1.68 -24.90
N PHE A 120 -11.28 -1.71 -23.66
CA PHE A 120 -12.33 -0.82 -23.12
C PHE A 120 -11.73 0.32 -22.30
N ILE A 121 -10.58 0.08 -21.68
CA ILE A 121 -9.90 1.01 -20.79
C ILE A 121 -8.46 1.19 -21.30
N PRO A 122 -8.17 2.27 -22.07
CA PRO A 122 -6.84 2.50 -22.63
C PRO A 122 -5.72 2.52 -21.58
N PHE A 123 -6.05 2.91 -20.36
CA PHE A 123 -5.14 2.93 -19.23
C PHE A 123 -4.67 1.53 -18.76
N LEU A 124 -5.34 0.46 -19.19
CA LEU A 124 -4.97 -0.94 -18.97
C LEU A 124 -4.48 -1.64 -20.26
N SER A 125 -4.17 -0.87 -21.29
CA SER A 125 -3.63 -1.43 -22.54
C SER A 125 -2.15 -1.74 -22.40
N GLU A 126 -1.70 -2.80 -23.07
CA GLU A 126 -0.28 -3.14 -23.19
C GLU A 126 0.42 -2.10 -24.07
N ASP A 127 1.62 -1.68 -23.66
CA ASP A 127 2.48 -0.86 -24.52
C ASP A 127 3.28 -1.77 -25.46
N SER A 128 2.78 -1.92 -26.69
CA SER A 128 3.43 -2.71 -27.73
C SER A 128 4.84 -2.20 -28.11
N ASN A 129 5.15 -0.95 -27.75
CA ASN A 129 6.44 -0.31 -28.09
C ASN A 129 7.53 -0.58 -27.05
N ASN A 130 7.19 -1.07 -25.86
CA ASN A 130 8.18 -1.35 -24.82
C ASN A 130 7.86 -2.64 -24.01
N PRO A 131 8.01 -3.82 -24.64
CA PRO A 131 7.63 -5.09 -24.02
C PRO A 131 8.53 -5.54 -22.87
N ALA A 132 9.68 -4.92 -22.67
CA ALA A 132 10.68 -5.35 -21.68
C ALA A 132 10.75 -4.44 -20.45
N ALA A 133 10.07 -3.30 -20.47
CA ALA A 133 10.23 -2.30 -19.43
C ALA A 133 9.52 -2.66 -18.12
N ASP A 134 10.08 -2.20 -17.03
CA ASP A 134 9.46 -2.14 -15.73
C ASP A 134 8.15 -1.32 -15.78
N SER A 135 7.28 -1.52 -14.80
CA SER A 135 5.98 -0.84 -14.82
C SER A 135 5.50 -0.44 -13.42
N VAL A 136 4.60 0.55 -13.39
CA VAL A 136 3.90 0.97 -12.17
C VAL A 136 3.09 -0.20 -11.58
N PHE A 137 2.48 -1.02 -12.42
CA PHE A 137 1.71 -2.19 -11.99
C PHE A 137 2.59 -3.21 -11.27
N ARG A 138 3.75 -3.57 -11.84
CA ARG A 138 4.69 -4.55 -11.23
C ARG A 138 5.21 -4.05 -9.91
N ALA A 139 5.56 -2.77 -9.84
CA ALA A 139 5.99 -2.15 -8.59
C ALA A 139 4.90 -2.23 -7.52
N GLY A 140 3.65 -1.88 -7.85
CA GLY A 140 2.53 -1.97 -6.93
C GLY A 140 2.22 -3.40 -6.51
N PHE A 141 2.29 -4.36 -7.43
CA PHE A 141 2.07 -5.78 -7.14
C PHE A 141 3.15 -6.35 -6.22
N LEU A 142 4.43 -6.02 -6.48
CA LEU A 142 5.56 -6.39 -5.63
C LEU A 142 5.38 -5.88 -4.20
N VAL A 143 5.08 -4.58 -4.06
CA VAL A 143 4.83 -3.97 -2.74
C VAL A 143 3.64 -4.64 -2.07
N GLY A 144 2.60 -4.99 -2.84
CA GLY A 144 1.46 -5.78 -2.35
C GLY A 144 1.91 -7.08 -1.70
N ILE A 145 2.73 -7.88 -2.38
CA ILE A 145 3.29 -9.12 -1.81
C ILE A 145 4.05 -8.83 -0.51
N MET A 146 4.89 -7.79 -0.50
CA MET A 146 5.72 -7.43 0.66
C MET A 146 4.91 -7.00 1.89
N ILE A 147 3.75 -6.38 1.70
CA ILE A 147 2.92 -5.94 2.83
C ILE A 147 1.89 -6.98 3.27
N ILE A 148 1.66 -8.10 2.53
CA ILE A 148 0.78 -9.19 2.96
C ILE A 148 1.09 -9.66 4.38
N PRO A 149 2.35 -9.99 4.74
CA PRO A 149 2.67 -10.45 6.08
C PRO A 149 2.26 -9.46 7.18
N LEU A 150 2.44 -8.18 6.95
CA LEU A 150 2.04 -7.12 7.88
C LEU A 150 0.53 -7.07 8.07
N VAL A 151 -0.23 -7.15 6.95
CA VAL A 151 -1.71 -7.19 7.00
C VAL A 151 -2.18 -8.44 7.74
N VAL A 152 -1.57 -9.61 7.47
CA VAL A 152 -1.89 -10.88 8.17
C VAL A 152 -1.66 -10.74 9.66
N ALA A 153 -0.47 -10.30 10.07
CA ALA A 153 -0.09 -10.22 11.47
C ALA A 153 -1.02 -9.30 12.27
N LEU A 154 -1.25 -8.09 11.76
CA LEU A 154 -2.11 -7.11 12.45
C LEU A 154 -3.58 -7.54 12.44
N SER A 155 -4.11 -8.00 11.30
CA SER A 155 -5.50 -8.44 11.20
C SER A 155 -5.76 -9.67 12.09
N ARG A 156 -4.81 -10.60 12.20
CA ARG A 156 -4.89 -11.75 13.09
C ARG A 156 -5.07 -11.34 14.55
N GLU A 157 -4.25 -10.41 15.04
CA GLU A 157 -4.35 -9.94 16.43
C GLU A 157 -5.70 -9.23 16.69
N ILE A 158 -6.18 -8.44 15.72
CA ILE A 158 -7.47 -7.75 15.82
C ILE A 158 -8.63 -8.75 15.83
N ILE A 159 -8.62 -9.75 14.95
CA ILE A 159 -9.65 -10.78 14.89
C ILE A 159 -9.63 -11.61 16.18
N ARG A 160 -8.45 -11.94 16.70
CA ARG A 160 -8.29 -12.70 17.95
C ARG A 160 -8.82 -11.94 19.17
N ALA A 161 -8.72 -10.61 19.17
CA ALA A 161 -9.21 -9.76 20.26
C ALA A 161 -10.75 -9.67 20.34
N VAL A 162 -11.49 -10.15 19.35
CA VAL A 162 -12.98 -10.20 19.42
C VAL A 162 -13.40 -11.19 20.51
N PRO A 163 -14.26 -10.74 21.49
CA PRO A 163 -14.66 -11.55 22.63
C PRO A 163 -15.27 -12.91 22.22
N ILE A 164 -14.86 -13.96 22.91
CA ILE A 164 -15.33 -15.32 22.64
C ILE A 164 -16.83 -15.47 22.93
N SER A 165 -17.35 -14.75 23.94
CA SER A 165 -18.77 -14.74 24.29
C SER A 165 -19.68 -14.31 23.14
N LEU A 166 -19.23 -13.37 22.30
CA LEU A 166 -20.00 -12.97 21.11
C LEU A 166 -20.08 -14.10 20.07
N ARG A 167 -19.00 -14.88 19.91
CA ARG A 167 -18.93 -16.01 19.00
C ARG A 167 -19.81 -17.16 19.49
N GLU A 168 -19.66 -17.55 20.76
CA GLU A 168 -20.41 -18.62 21.38
C GLU A 168 -21.92 -18.28 21.43
N GLY A 169 -22.28 -17.04 21.76
CA GLY A 169 -23.66 -16.58 21.75
C GLY A 169 -24.32 -16.73 20.38
N TYR A 170 -23.63 -16.39 19.30
CA TYR A 170 -24.17 -16.50 17.95
C TYR A 170 -24.25 -17.95 17.47
N ILE A 171 -23.26 -18.78 17.80
CA ILE A 171 -23.30 -20.23 17.55
C ILE A 171 -24.40 -20.89 18.37
N GLY A 172 -24.64 -20.46 19.62
CA GLY A 172 -25.67 -20.99 20.50
C GLY A 172 -27.11 -20.85 19.99
N ILE A 173 -27.37 -19.86 19.13
CA ILE A 173 -28.67 -19.69 18.43
C ILE A 173 -28.73 -20.43 17.07
N GLY A 174 -27.75 -21.30 16.76
CA GLY A 174 -27.73 -22.17 15.59
C GLY A 174 -26.95 -21.65 14.38
N ALA A 175 -26.20 -20.54 14.52
CA ALA A 175 -25.40 -20.03 13.42
C ALA A 175 -24.16 -20.91 13.12
N THR A 176 -23.81 -21.00 11.84
CA THR A 176 -22.59 -21.67 11.39
C THR A 176 -21.35 -20.83 11.71
N ARG A 177 -20.15 -21.44 11.67
CA ARG A 177 -18.88 -20.71 11.84
C ARG A 177 -18.73 -19.54 10.85
N TRP A 178 -19.05 -19.75 9.59
CA TRP A 178 -18.95 -18.72 8.57
C TRP A 178 -19.93 -17.55 8.81
N GLU A 179 -21.16 -17.85 9.19
CA GLU A 179 -22.13 -16.83 9.57
C GLU A 179 -21.66 -16.01 10.77
N THR A 180 -21.07 -16.68 11.77
CA THR A 180 -20.47 -16.01 12.95
C THR A 180 -19.33 -15.08 12.54
N ILE A 181 -18.44 -15.52 11.65
CA ILE A 181 -17.36 -14.67 11.13
C ILE A 181 -17.93 -13.45 10.40
N ARG A 182 -18.87 -13.67 9.48
CA ARG A 182 -19.41 -12.61 8.64
C ARG A 182 -20.26 -11.60 9.40
N HIS A 183 -21.07 -12.03 10.37
CA HIS A 183 -22.05 -11.18 11.05
C HIS A 183 -21.61 -10.69 12.42
N VAL A 184 -20.62 -11.32 13.05
CA VAL A 184 -20.15 -10.96 14.39
C VAL A 184 -18.68 -10.54 14.37
N VAL A 185 -17.78 -11.43 13.90
CA VAL A 185 -16.33 -11.20 14.02
C VAL A 185 -15.88 -10.04 13.13
N LEU A 186 -16.16 -10.10 11.82
CA LEU A 186 -15.72 -9.06 10.88
C LEU A 186 -16.33 -7.68 11.16
N PRO A 187 -17.64 -7.55 11.45
CA PRO A 187 -18.20 -6.25 11.83
C PRO A 187 -17.60 -5.68 13.12
N THR A 188 -17.27 -6.51 14.09
CA THR A 188 -16.63 -6.08 15.33
C THR A 188 -15.17 -5.68 15.10
N ALA A 189 -14.43 -6.45 14.30
CA ALA A 189 -13.02 -6.23 14.00
C ALA A 189 -12.76 -5.12 12.96
N ARG A 190 -13.75 -4.67 12.20
CA ARG A 190 -13.60 -3.81 11.01
C ARG A 190 -12.78 -2.54 11.23
N ILE A 191 -12.99 -1.85 12.36
CA ILE A 191 -12.25 -0.60 12.65
C ILE A 191 -10.75 -0.91 12.84
N GLY A 192 -10.44 -2.00 13.55
CA GLY A 192 -9.08 -2.46 13.74
C GLY A 192 -8.44 -2.91 12.42
N ILE A 193 -9.14 -3.71 11.62
CA ILE A 193 -8.67 -4.17 10.30
C ILE A 193 -8.39 -2.97 9.39
N THR A 194 -9.26 -1.95 9.39
CA THR A 194 -8.97 -0.70 8.65
C THR A 194 -7.69 -0.04 9.15
N GLY A 195 -7.47 0.00 10.46
CA GLY A 195 -6.22 0.49 11.04
C GLY A 195 -4.99 -0.30 10.56
N ALA A 196 -5.09 -1.62 10.49
CA ALA A 196 -4.04 -2.49 9.95
C ALA A 196 -3.73 -2.18 8.48
N LEU A 197 -4.76 -2.00 7.67
CA LEU A 197 -4.61 -1.60 6.26
C LEU A 197 -4.00 -0.21 6.10
N MET A 198 -4.34 0.75 6.97
CA MET A 198 -3.72 2.08 6.97
C MET A 198 -2.23 2.02 7.30
N LEU A 199 -1.82 1.20 8.27
CA LEU A 199 -0.40 0.99 8.58
C LEU A 199 0.34 0.32 7.42
N ALA A 200 -0.27 -0.68 6.79
CA ALA A 200 0.28 -1.33 5.61
C ALA A 200 0.40 -0.36 4.42
N LEU A 201 -0.59 0.53 4.22
CA LEU A 201 -0.56 1.58 3.22
C LEU A 201 0.58 2.57 3.47
N GLY A 202 0.77 3.01 4.72
CA GLY A 202 1.87 3.89 5.08
C GLY A 202 3.24 3.29 4.74
N ARG A 203 3.42 1.97 4.99
CA ARG A 203 4.61 1.22 4.57
C ARG A 203 4.74 1.18 3.04
N ALA A 204 3.67 0.91 2.31
CA ALA A 204 3.66 0.85 0.85
C ALA A 204 4.06 2.19 0.22
N LEU A 205 3.57 3.31 0.75
CA LEU A 205 3.88 4.66 0.27
C LEU A 205 5.36 5.05 0.46
N GLY A 206 6.02 4.50 1.48
CA GLY A 206 7.42 4.76 1.78
C GLY A 206 8.39 3.75 1.15
N GLU A 207 7.91 2.71 0.47
CA GLU A 207 8.81 1.71 -0.11
C GLU A 207 9.62 2.32 -1.26
N THR A 208 10.92 2.20 -1.16
CA THR A 208 11.84 2.90 -2.06
C THR A 208 12.69 1.92 -2.85
N ILE A 209 13.48 1.07 -2.16
CA ILE A 209 14.52 0.25 -2.79
C ILE A 209 13.92 -0.80 -3.72
N ALA A 210 12.96 -1.59 -3.25
CA ALA A 210 12.33 -2.61 -4.08
C ALA A 210 11.58 -1.99 -5.27
N VAL A 211 10.90 -0.87 -5.05
CA VAL A 211 10.16 -0.15 -6.10
C VAL A 211 11.10 0.41 -7.16
N THR A 212 12.22 1.02 -6.77
CA THR A 212 13.21 1.57 -7.72
C THR A 212 13.72 0.52 -8.70
N MET A 213 13.79 -0.75 -8.28
CA MET A 213 14.31 -1.84 -9.12
C MET A 213 13.33 -2.29 -10.22
N VAL A 214 12.02 -2.00 -10.09
CA VAL A 214 10.98 -2.57 -10.98
C VAL A 214 10.01 -1.55 -11.56
N ILE A 215 10.15 -0.25 -11.24
CA ILE A 215 9.20 0.79 -11.69
C ILE A 215 9.63 1.49 -12.98
N GLY A 216 10.93 1.44 -13.33
CA GLY A 216 11.50 1.95 -14.59
C GLY A 216 12.02 3.38 -14.57
N GLY A 217 11.69 4.21 -13.58
CA GLY A 217 12.32 5.51 -13.36
C GLY A 217 11.84 6.69 -14.24
N SER A 218 10.76 6.54 -15.04
CA SER A 218 10.18 7.64 -15.80
C SER A 218 9.49 8.65 -14.87
N ASN A 219 9.70 9.95 -15.16
CA ASN A 219 9.07 11.04 -14.40
C ASN A 219 7.76 11.53 -15.04
N ASP A 220 7.42 11.05 -16.21
CA ASP A 220 6.17 11.40 -16.89
C ASP A 220 5.00 10.60 -16.31
N VAL A 221 3.79 11.15 -16.47
CA VAL A 221 2.57 10.41 -16.14
C VAL A 221 2.39 9.31 -17.18
N PRO A 222 2.40 8.03 -16.78
CA PRO A 222 2.27 6.95 -17.75
C PRO A 222 0.86 6.92 -18.35
N GLY A 223 0.77 6.68 -19.64
CA GLY A 223 -0.51 6.52 -20.36
C GLY A 223 -1.19 5.19 -20.04
N SER A 224 -0.45 4.20 -19.50
CA SER A 224 -0.95 2.92 -19.02
C SER A 224 -0.24 2.53 -17.72
N LEU A 225 -0.89 1.72 -16.88
CA LEU A 225 -0.29 1.14 -15.67
C LEU A 225 0.88 0.18 -16.00
N PHE A 226 0.93 -0.33 -17.21
CA PHE A 226 1.99 -1.24 -17.67
C PHE A 226 3.21 -0.52 -18.27
N GLN A 227 3.23 0.81 -18.19
CA GLN A 227 4.37 1.64 -18.58
C GLN A 227 5.28 1.96 -17.38
N PRO A 228 6.56 2.31 -17.66
CA PRO A 228 7.47 2.82 -16.65
C PRO A 228 6.94 4.08 -15.98
N GLY A 229 7.28 4.23 -14.70
CA GLY A 229 6.95 5.41 -13.92
C GLY A 229 7.97 5.65 -12.82
N SER A 230 7.65 6.51 -11.89
CA SER A 230 8.41 6.72 -10.66
C SER A 230 7.47 7.02 -9.50
N THR A 231 7.93 6.80 -8.26
CA THR A 231 7.24 7.29 -7.07
C THR A 231 7.99 8.48 -6.49
N ILE A 232 7.37 9.26 -5.63
CA ILE A 232 8.04 10.35 -4.91
C ILE A 232 9.25 9.80 -4.14
N ALA A 233 9.09 8.66 -3.45
CA ALA A 233 10.16 8.04 -2.68
C ALA A 233 11.34 7.61 -3.57
N THR A 234 11.07 6.97 -4.72
CA THR A 234 12.13 6.56 -5.66
C THR A 234 12.83 7.77 -6.27
N ARG A 235 12.08 8.80 -6.67
CA ARG A 235 12.66 10.03 -7.22
C ARG A 235 13.57 10.73 -6.23
N ILE A 236 13.15 10.85 -4.96
CA ILE A 236 14.01 11.41 -3.90
C ILE A 236 15.29 10.57 -3.78
N ALA A 237 15.20 9.26 -3.65
CA ALA A 237 16.34 8.40 -3.43
C ALA A 237 17.35 8.40 -4.58
N THR A 238 16.88 8.43 -5.83
CA THR A 238 17.76 8.39 -7.00
C THR A 238 18.36 9.75 -7.36
N THR A 239 17.65 10.85 -7.09
CA THR A 239 18.10 12.19 -7.50
C THR A 239 18.86 12.94 -6.41
N LEU A 240 18.54 12.70 -5.12
CA LEU A 240 19.13 13.45 -4.00
C LEU A 240 20.66 13.43 -3.91
N PRO A 241 21.36 12.28 -4.20
CA PRO A 241 22.81 12.22 -4.11
C PRO A 241 23.55 13.22 -5.00
N GLU A 242 22.97 13.51 -6.19
CA GLU A 242 23.58 14.38 -7.20
C GLU A 242 22.88 15.75 -7.30
N ALA A 243 21.93 16.02 -6.40
CA ALA A 243 21.10 17.22 -6.46
C ALA A 243 21.86 18.49 -6.07
N ASN A 244 21.78 19.51 -6.90
CA ASN A 244 22.15 20.87 -6.53
C ASN A 244 21.12 21.49 -5.54
N PRO A 245 21.40 22.67 -4.93
CA PRO A 245 20.50 23.28 -3.94
C PRO A 245 19.07 23.48 -4.41
N ASP A 246 18.86 23.85 -5.68
CA ASP A 246 17.53 24.09 -6.24
C ASP A 246 16.74 22.79 -6.37
N VAL A 247 17.36 21.75 -6.92
CA VAL A 247 16.78 20.40 -7.02
C VAL A 247 16.51 19.82 -5.63
N LYS A 248 17.40 20.04 -4.64
CA LYS A 248 17.15 19.61 -3.25
C LYS A 248 15.87 20.21 -2.68
N SER A 249 15.62 21.50 -2.92
CA SER A 249 14.41 22.17 -2.45
C SER A 249 13.14 21.56 -3.07
N VAL A 250 13.20 21.17 -4.37
CA VAL A 250 12.12 20.46 -5.06
C VAL A 250 11.89 19.07 -4.46
N LEU A 251 12.94 18.31 -4.17
CA LEU A 251 12.83 16.99 -3.55
C LEU A 251 12.28 17.06 -2.13
N ILE A 252 12.64 18.09 -1.36
CA ILE A 252 12.08 18.34 -0.03
C ILE A 252 10.58 18.69 -0.14
N ALA A 253 10.19 19.51 -1.12
CA ALA A 253 8.79 19.83 -1.38
C ALA A 253 7.98 18.59 -1.77
N LEU A 254 8.56 17.69 -2.58
CA LEU A 254 7.94 16.38 -2.87
C LEU A 254 7.78 15.53 -1.61
N GLY A 255 8.73 15.55 -0.68
CA GLY A 255 8.61 14.90 0.62
C GLY A 255 7.43 15.43 1.45
N VAL A 256 7.19 16.75 1.43
CA VAL A 256 6.02 17.37 2.06
C VAL A 256 4.73 16.91 1.37
N ILE A 257 4.71 16.85 0.04
CA ILE A 257 3.56 16.32 -0.71
C ILE A 257 3.30 14.86 -0.36
N LEU A 258 4.33 14.02 -0.26
CA LEU A 258 4.20 12.62 0.14
C LEU A 258 3.54 12.50 1.52
N PHE A 259 3.88 13.37 2.46
CA PHE A 259 3.23 13.43 3.77
C PHE A 259 1.73 13.70 3.63
N PHE A 260 1.33 14.70 2.85
CA PHE A 260 -0.09 15.02 2.63
C PHE A 260 -0.82 13.93 1.85
N VAL A 261 -0.19 13.30 0.85
CA VAL A 261 -0.76 12.16 0.11
C VAL A 261 -1.00 10.98 1.06
N SER A 262 -0.04 10.66 1.92
CA SER A 262 -0.17 9.57 2.89
C SER A 262 -1.28 9.86 3.91
N LEU A 263 -1.38 11.09 4.40
CA LEU A 263 -2.43 11.52 5.31
C LEU A 263 -3.81 11.46 4.61
N GLY A 264 -3.91 11.96 3.38
CA GLY A 264 -5.14 11.97 2.59
C GLY A 264 -5.66 10.57 2.29
N LEU A 265 -4.79 9.65 1.85
CA LEU A 265 -5.15 8.25 1.60
C LEU A 265 -5.57 7.53 2.89
N SER A 266 -4.86 7.76 3.99
CA SER A 266 -5.22 7.21 5.29
C SER A 266 -6.58 7.70 5.75
N LEU A 267 -6.86 9.01 5.60
CA LEU A 267 -8.15 9.59 5.94
C LEU A 267 -9.27 9.06 5.04
N ALA A 268 -9.04 8.92 3.74
CA ALA A 268 -9.99 8.36 2.78
C ALA A 268 -10.39 6.93 3.16
N MET A 269 -9.42 6.07 3.49
CA MET A 269 -9.70 4.70 3.95
C MET A 269 -10.50 4.70 5.25
N ARG A 270 -10.19 5.58 6.21
CA ARG A 270 -10.92 5.69 7.47
C ARG A 270 -12.37 6.14 7.26
N LEU A 271 -12.60 7.08 6.34
CA LEU A 271 -13.94 7.54 6.00
C LEU A 271 -14.76 6.45 5.31
N ALA A 272 -14.15 5.73 4.34
CA ALA A 272 -14.79 4.61 3.68
C ALA A 272 -15.22 3.52 4.68
N ALA A 273 -14.36 3.16 5.63
CA ALA A 273 -14.69 2.20 6.68
C ALA A 273 -15.84 2.66 7.59
N ARG A 274 -15.94 3.97 7.89
CA ARG A 274 -17.04 4.52 8.69
C ARG A 274 -18.37 4.51 7.94
N GLN A 275 -18.38 4.79 6.64
CA GLN A 275 -19.60 4.77 5.83
C GLN A 275 -20.19 3.37 5.73
N THR A 276 -19.36 2.36 5.47
CA THR A 276 -19.79 0.95 5.47
C THR A 276 -20.37 0.54 6.84
N ALA A 277 -19.85 1.14 7.92
CA ALA A 277 -20.37 0.93 9.28
C ALA A 277 -21.80 1.44 9.47
N LYS A 278 -22.14 2.61 8.91
CA LYS A 278 -23.49 3.20 9.03
C LYS A 278 -24.52 2.42 8.22
N ILE A 279 -24.17 2.00 7.00
CA ILE A 279 -25.08 1.21 6.14
C ILE A 279 -25.45 -0.11 6.82
N THR A 280 -24.50 -0.81 7.45
CA THR A 280 -24.78 -2.07 8.15
C THR A 280 -25.61 -1.86 9.42
N ALA A 281 -25.54 -0.69 10.05
CA ALA A 281 -26.34 -0.37 11.24
C ALA A 281 -27.78 0.09 10.90
N SER A 282 -28.03 0.59 9.69
CA SER A 282 -29.35 1.03 9.23
C SER A 282 -30.21 -0.11 8.64
N VAL A 283 -29.65 -1.30 8.42
CA VAL A 283 -30.33 -2.50 7.92
C VAL A 283 -30.74 -3.46 9.05
N LYS A 284 -30.41 -3.13 10.30
CA LYS A 284 -30.89 -3.76 11.54
C LYS A 284 -32.01 -2.94 12.15
#